data_98e0dbc0ead753144f7bd06b28e36af1
#
_entry.id   98e0dbc0ead753144f7bd06b28e36af1
#
_cell.length_a   1.000
_cell.length_b   1.000
_cell.length_c   1.000
_cell.angle_alpha   90.00
_cell.angle_beta   90.00
_cell.angle_gamma   90.00
#
_symmetry.space_group_name_H-M   'P 1'
#
loop_
_entity.id
_entity.type
_entity.pdbx_description
1 polymer ?
#
loop_
_entity_poly.entity_id
_entity_poly.type
_entity_poly.pdbx_seq_one_letter_code
_entity_poly.pdbx_strand_id
1 'polypeptide(L)'
;MRCLCSFALLGLLGSISPTLAADPPTFPLKDGDIWVMAGDSITAQHLHSNYFEAFCYARYPKMKFAFRNSGVGGHTIPSTLARFDYDIAAWKPTVVSVELGMNDSGGTPTDAFIKNMGTMVERIRKSGARPVILAASPVNDGTIMAKAAGRNVRLAEYATALKSFSEKEKIPYADQFHALVDVWGKNKPREKLPTTIADLKLAAADDTIAGAEHLRAFLAAQEKNPSKGVNLTGDPVHPGAAGQLMMAAALLKDLGADGFVSSAVIEGDKAEAKGCVVTGVKSENGGISFDRLDERLPFPIPDDARSVLAIAPDVLALSEYTLAVKGLKEGEYLLKIGTVASGRFTAKQLAEGINLTSIAPIAMSKDVNPVIAQMRAILKAVSDKEGVVGTWRSASQKAHAPKAEPKLMDDLAALTKKVEEAEVKIREAAKPQNLHFEIVLVSKK
;
A
#
# COMPACT_ATOMS: atom_id res chain seq x y z
N MET A 1 -62.96 48.75 24.45
CA MET A 1 -61.57 48.69 24.96
C MET A 1 -61.05 47.29 24.70
N ARG A 2 -60.18 47.12 23.64
CA ARG A 2 -59.54 45.86 23.30
C ARG A 2 -58.03 46.07 23.50
N CYS A 3 -57.45 45.32 24.47
CA CYS A 3 -56.04 45.28 24.72
C CYS A 3 -55.40 44.28 23.71
N LEU A 4 -54.47 44.76 22.87
CA LEU A 4 -53.58 43.95 22.10
C LEU A 4 -52.29 43.67 22.93
N CYS A 5 -52.03 42.42 23.23
CA CYS A 5 -50.75 41.98 23.75
C CYS A 5 -49.88 41.54 22.59
N SER A 6 -48.81 42.28 22.32
CA SER A 6 -47.76 41.90 21.35
C SER A 6 -46.74 41.00 22.07
N PHE A 7 -46.60 39.75 21.58
CA PHE A 7 -45.51 38.85 21.95
C PHE A 7 -44.31 39.09 21.01
N ALA A 8 -43.23 39.56 21.60
CA ALA A 8 -41.93 39.63 20.87
C ALA A 8 -41.24 38.29 20.97
N LEU A 9 -41.05 37.65 19.82
CA LEU A 9 -40.28 36.41 19.67
C LEU A 9 -38.79 36.78 19.48
N LEU A 10 -37.98 36.61 20.52
CA LEU A 10 -36.51 36.73 20.40
C LEU A 10 -35.98 35.46 19.75
N GLY A 11 -35.60 35.55 18.47
CA GLY A 11 -34.88 34.51 17.76
C GLY A 11 -33.41 34.46 18.20
N LEU A 12 -33.02 33.38 18.90
CA LEU A 12 -31.60 33.05 19.08
C LEU A 12 -31.02 32.57 17.75
N LEU A 13 -30.32 33.43 17.04
CA LEU A 13 -29.43 33.04 15.95
C LEU A 13 -28.16 32.41 16.57
N GLY A 14 -28.13 31.11 16.68
CA GLY A 14 -26.95 30.35 17.00
C GLY A 14 -25.97 30.46 15.84
N SER A 15 -24.83 31.13 16.04
CA SER A 15 -23.72 31.21 15.12
C SER A 15 -23.10 29.79 14.95
N ILE A 16 -23.43 29.11 13.85
CA ILE A 16 -22.73 27.89 13.44
C ILE A 16 -21.38 28.36 12.87
N SER A 17 -20.33 28.31 13.69
CA SER A 17 -18.98 28.48 13.21
C SER A 17 -18.67 27.31 12.26
N PRO A 18 -18.25 27.55 11.02
CA PRO A 18 -17.78 26.46 10.17
C PRO A 18 -16.55 25.85 10.83
N THR A 19 -16.63 24.59 11.20
CA THR A 19 -15.45 23.77 11.52
C THR A 19 -14.59 23.76 10.26
N LEU A 20 -13.49 24.50 10.27
CA LEU A 20 -12.45 24.40 9.24
C LEU A 20 -12.02 22.93 9.20
N ALA A 21 -12.31 22.25 8.10
CA ALA A 21 -11.74 20.94 7.84
C ALA A 21 -10.21 21.09 7.91
N ALA A 22 -9.55 20.24 8.69
CA ALA A 22 -8.10 20.23 8.74
C ALA A 22 -7.56 19.99 7.33
N ASP A 23 -6.51 20.71 6.96
CA ASP A 23 -5.84 20.45 5.68
C ASP A 23 -5.47 18.97 5.57
N PRO A 24 -5.63 18.36 4.38
CA PRO A 24 -5.27 16.96 4.20
C PRO A 24 -3.80 16.75 4.57
N PRO A 25 -3.46 15.61 5.18
CA PRO A 25 -2.10 15.33 5.60
C PRO A 25 -1.16 15.40 4.39
N THR A 26 -0.04 16.06 4.54
CA THR A 26 1.01 16.09 3.52
C THR A 26 1.89 14.86 3.69
N PHE A 27 2.07 14.10 2.63
CA PHE A 27 2.91 12.89 2.65
C PHE A 27 4.31 13.20 3.18
N PRO A 28 4.77 12.53 4.25
CA PRO A 28 5.91 12.99 5.04
C PRO A 28 7.28 12.68 4.42
N LEU A 29 7.36 11.97 3.29
CA LEU A 29 8.62 11.62 2.62
C LEU A 29 9.25 12.87 1.98
N LYS A 30 10.54 13.08 2.25
CA LYS A 30 11.33 14.20 1.73
C LYS A 30 12.55 13.70 0.97
N ASP A 31 13.08 14.56 0.10
CA ASP A 31 14.36 14.28 -0.55
C ASP A 31 15.49 14.15 0.49
N GLY A 32 16.31 13.11 0.35
CA GLY A 32 17.37 12.78 1.31
C GLY A 32 16.93 11.94 2.50
N ASP A 33 15.65 11.55 2.61
CA ASP A 33 15.19 10.75 3.75
C ASP A 33 15.78 9.33 3.78
N ILE A 34 16.17 8.92 4.99
CA ILE A 34 16.40 7.53 5.36
C ILE A 34 15.29 7.13 6.32
N TRP A 35 14.38 6.27 5.86
CA TRP A 35 13.21 5.83 6.62
C TRP A 35 13.43 4.43 7.17
N VAL A 36 13.54 4.30 8.49
CA VAL A 36 13.62 3.01 9.16
C VAL A 36 12.23 2.59 9.63
N MET A 37 11.78 1.41 9.25
CA MET A 37 10.50 0.82 9.62
C MET A 37 10.71 -0.17 10.76
N ALA A 38 10.50 0.28 11.99
CA ALA A 38 10.60 -0.52 13.20
C ALA A 38 9.27 -1.26 13.46
N GLY A 39 9.35 -2.54 13.81
CA GLY A 39 8.16 -3.34 14.07
C GLY A 39 8.49 -4.73 14.62
N ASP A 40 7.46 -5.55 14.67
CA ASP A 40 7.53 -6.95 15.12
C ASP A 40 7.61 -7.96 13.96
N SER A 41 7.04 -9.17 14.14
CA SER A 41 7.02 -10.23 13.11
C SER A 41 6.27 -9.82 11.84
N ILE A 42 5.25 -8.99 11.95
CA ILE A 42 4.45 -8.55 10.80
C ILE A 42 5.31 -7.66 9.89
N THR A 43 6.04 -6.70 10.46
CA THR A 43 7.03 -5.91 9.73
C THR A 43 8.18 -6.79 9.22
N ALA A 44 8.66 -7.75 10.01
CA ALA A 44 9.74 -8.68 9.62
C ALA A 44 9.37 -9.63 8.47
N GLN A 45 8.09 -9.78 8.12
CA GLN A 45 7.69 -10.52 6.93
C GLN A 45 8.00 -9.79 5.61
N HIS A 46 8.42 -8.53 5.67
CA HIS A 46 8.80 -7.73 4.50
C HIS A 46 7.68 -7.60 3.44
N LEU A 47 6.39 -7.65 3.83
CA LEU A 47 5.28 -7.49 2.88
C LEU A 47 4.81 -6.04 2.82
N HIS A 48 4.05 -5.56 3.84
CA HIS A 48 3.55 -4.18 3.81
C HIS A 48 4.66 -3.13 3.69
N SER A 49 5.81 -3.37 4.32
CA SER A 49 6.98 -2.50 4.23
C SER A 49 7.54 -2.42 2.81
N ASN A 50 7.69 -3.58 2.14
CA ASN A 50 8.17 -3.62 0.76
C ASN A 50 7.16 -3.02 -0.22
N TYR A 51 5.85 -3.19 0.02
CA TYR A 51 4.81 -2.60 -0.83
C TYR A 51 4.79 -1.08 -0.70
N PHE A 52 4.93 -0.56 0.53
CA PHE A 52 5.08 0.87 0.79
C PHE A 52 6.34 1.45 0.12
N GLU A 53 7.47 0.80 0.28
CA GLU A 53 8.74 1.18 -0.34
C GLU A 53 8.64 1.17 -1.88
N ALA A 54 8.10 0.09 -2.45
CA ALA A 54 7.92 -0.04 -3.89
C ALA A 54 7.00 1.06 -4.46
N PHE A 55 5.93 1.42 -3.73
CA PHE A 55 5.09 2.57 -4.08
C PHE A 55 5.91 3.85 -4.13
N CYS A 56 6.73 4.13 -3.13
CA CYS A 56 7.53 5.35 -3.07
C CYS A 56 8.50 5.44 -4.26
N TYR A 57 9.21 4.36 -4.59
CA TYR A 57 10.10 4.34 -5.76
C TYR A 57 9.35 4.51 -7.09
N ALA A 58 8.19 3.90 -7.23
CA ALA A 58 7.35 4.04 -8.41
C ALA A 58 6.78 5.47 -8.56
N ARG A 59 6.43 6.10 -7.43
CA ARG A 59 5.74 7.38 -7.39
C ARG A 59 6.65 8.59 -7.42
N TYR A 60 7.85 8.50 -6.84
CA TYR A 60 8.77 9.63 -6.67
C TYR A 60 10.13 9.38 -7.34
N PRO A 61 10.18 9.12 -8.67
CA PRO A 61 11.42 8.71 -9.34
C PRO A 61 12.52 9.78 -9.34
N LYS A 62 12.15 11.06 -9.09
CA LYS A 62 13.10 12.19 -9.05
C LYS A 62 13.67 12.45 -7.65
N MET A 63 13.10 11.84 -6.62
CA MET A 63 13.56 12.02 -5.23
C MET A 63 14.62 10.99 -4.85
N LYS A 64 15.52 11.39 -3.96
CA LYS A 64 16.51 10.50 -3.33
C LYS A 64 16.01 10.18 -1.93
N PHE A 65 15.85 8.92 -1.63
CA PHE A 65 15.46 8.41 -0.32
C PHE A 65 15.86 6.94 -0.20
N ALA A 66 15.80 6.42 1.00
CA ALA A 66 16.14 5.05 1.31
C ALA A 66 15.20 4.47 2.37
N PHE A 67 14.94 3.18 2.32
CA PHE A 67 14.14 2.47 3.33
C PHE A 67 14.95 1.32 3.95
N ARG A 68 14.67 1.04 5.23
CA ARG A 68 15.28 -0.06 6.00
C ARG A 68 14.22 -0.73 6.84
N ASN A 69 14.05 -2.02 6.68
CA ASN A 69 13.18 -2.81 7.55
C ASN A 69 13.95 -3.23 8.80
N SER A 70 13.44 -2.85 9.96
CA SER A 70 13.95 -3.20 11.29
C SER A 70 12.90 -3.98 12.10
N GLY A 71 12.09 -4.81 11.43
CA GLY A 71 11.16 -5.74 12.09
C GLY A 71 11.88 -6.90 12.77
N VAL A 72 11.40 -7.34 13.94
CA VAL A 72 11.90 -8.53 14.65
C VAL A 72 10.73 -9.30 15.26
N GLY A 73 10.64 -10.59 14.97
CA GLY A 73 9.57 -11.45 15.45
C GLY A 73 9.44 -11.45 16.98
N GLY A 74 8.21 -11.35 17.48
CA GLY A 74 7.88 -11.38 18.90
C GLY A 74 8.20 -10.10 19.69
N HIS A 75 8.74 -9.05 19.03
CA HIS A 75 9.14 -7.86 19.74
C HIS A 75 7.95 -7.00 20.20
N THR A 76 8.14 -6.42 21.37
CA THR A 76 7.33 -5.38 22.00
C THR A 76 8.05 -4.04 21.92
N ILE A 77 7.42 -2.95 22.38
CA ILE A 77 8.11 -1.63 22.45
C ILE A 77 9.38 -1.73 23.34
N PRO A 78 9.36 -2.29 24.57
CA PRO A 78 10.57 -2.41 25.38
C PRO A 78 11.70 -3.18 24.70
N SER A 79 11.39 -4.33 24.07
CA SER A 79 12.41 -5.14 23.38
C SER A 79 12.97 -4.42 22.13
N THR A 80 12.17 -3.59 21.45
CA THR A 80 12.63 -2.78 20.33
C THR A 80 13.52 -1.62 20.81
N LEU A 81 13.21 -1.01 21.95
CA LEU A 81 14.05 0.01 22.59
C LEU A 81 15.44 -0.55 22.96
N ALA A 82 15.51 -1.82 23.41
CA ALA A 82 16.77 -2.46 23.78
C ALA A 82 17.76 -2.61 22.60
N ARG A 83 17.25 -2.68 21.36
CA ARG A 83 18.07 -2.79 20.14
C ARG A 83 18.16 -1.49 19.34
N PHE A 84 17.58 -0.41 19.84
CA PHE A 84 17.42 0.83 19.10
C PHE A 84 18.74 1.36 18.54
N ASP A 85 19.82 1.33 19.29
CA ASP A 85 21.09 1.95 18.93
C ASP A 85 21.76 1.25 17.74
N TYR A 86 21.83 -0.08 17.76
CA TYR A 86 22.53 -0.82 16.72
C TYR A 86 21.66 -1.21 15.52
N ASP A 87 20.32 -1.19 15.65
CA ASP A 87 19.43 -1.69 14.62
C ASP A 87 18.58 -0.58 13.96
N ILE A 88 18.38 0.54 14.64
CA ILE A 88 17.62 1.68 14.15
C ILE A 88 18.52 2.92 14.00
N ALA A 89 19.09 3.40 15.09
CA ALA A 89 19.88 4.63 15.08
C ALA A 89 21.19 4.52 14.27
N ALA A 90 21.78 3.33 14.18
CA ALA A 90 22.98 3.09 13.38
C ALA A 90 22.81 3.37 11.87
N TRP A 91 21.59 3.37 11.36
CA TRP A 91 21.26 3.80 10.00
C TRP A 91 21.23 5.33 9.83
N LYS A 92 21.34 6.09 10.93
CA LYS A 92 21.17 7.56 10.93
C LYS A 92 19.86 8.00 10.28
N PRO A 93 18.71 7.47 10.74
CA PRO A 93 17.42 7.73 10.12
C PRO A 93 17.04 9.20 10.22
N THR A 94 16.29 9.69 9.21
CA THR A 94 15.57 10.96 9.25
C THR A 94 14.08 10.75 9.57
N VAL A 95 13.58 9.52 9.34
CA VAL A 95 12.23 9.10 9.68
C VAL A 95 12.29 7.70 10.30
N VAL A 96 11.52 7.49 11.36
CA VAL A 96 11.30 6.16 11.94
C VAL A 96 9.80 5.93 12.08
N SER A 97 9.26 4.95 11.37
CA SER A 97 7.91 4.46 11.62
C SER A 97 7.94 3.31 12.62
N VAL A 98 6.91 3.25 13.47
CA VAL A 98 6.79 2.23 14.52
C VAL A 98 5.46 1.51 14.36
N GLU A 99 5.51 0.21 14.01
CA GLU A 99 4.38 -0.73 13.96
C GLU A 99 4.60 -1.78 15.04
N LEU A 100 4.08 -1.53 16.24
CA LEU A 100 4.16 -2.38 17.42
C LEU A 100 2.83 -2.38 18.18
N GLY A 101 2.61 -3.40 18.98
CA GLY A 101 1.39 -3.56 19.77
C GLY A 101 0.81 -4.96 19.70
N MET A 102 1.08 -5.71 18.62
CA MET A 102 0.59 -7.08 18.49
C MET A 102 1.08 -7.95 19.67
N ASN A 103 2.35 -7.90 20.01
CA ASN A 103 2.90 -8.67 21.12
C ASN A 103 2.64 -8.03 22.48
N ASP A 104 2.67 -6.69 22.55
CA ASP A 104 2.31 -5.94 23.76
C ASP A 104 0.88 -6.25 24.22
N SER A 105 -0.06 -6.46 23.28
CA SER A 105 -1.49 -6.75 23.57
C SER A 105 -1.71 -8.03 24.37
N GLY A 106 -0.71 -8.90 24.45
CA GLY A 106 -0.76 -10.13 25.23
C GLY A 106 -0.76 -9.92 26.74
N GLY A 107 -0.40 -8.73 27.26
CA GLY A 107 -0.35 -8.51 28.69
C GLY A 107 -0.11 -7.08 29.15
N THR A 108 0.20 -6.13 28.26
CA THR A 108 0.50 -4.76 28.63
C THR A 108 -0.81 -3.93 28.70
N PRO A 109 -1.14 -3.26 29.80
CA PRO A 109 -2.27 -2.33 29.88
C PRO A 109 -2.09 -1.15 28.92
N THR A 110 -3.20 -0.56 28.44
CA THR A 110 -3.19 0.49 27.42
C THR A 110 -2.39 1.73 27.84
N ASP A 111 -2.50 2.15 29.10
CA ASP A 111 -1.75 3.29 29.65
C ASP A 111 -0.23 3.03 29.69
N ALA A 112 0.17 1.83 30.08
CA ALA A 112 1.57 1.41 30.06
C ALA A 112 2.11 1.30 28.64
N PHE A 113 1.31 0.81 27.68
CA PHE A 113 1.65 0.76 26.28
C PHE A 113 1.91 2.16 25.70
N ILE A 114 1.02 3.13 25.97
CA ILE A 114 1.19 4.50 25.51
C ILE A 114 2.38 5.18 26.18
N LYS A 115 2.65 4.90 27.45
CA LYS A 115 3.87 5.38 28.12
C LYS A 115 5.14 4.85 27.44
N ASN A 116 5.16 3.57 27.10
CA ASN A 116 6.30 2.96 26.38
C ASN A 116 6.44 3.57 24.98
N MET A 117 5.33 3.83 24.27
CA MET A 117 5.35 4.52 22.97
C MET A 117 5.90 5.94 23.10
N GLY A 118 5.54 6.67 24.17
CA GLY A 118 6.14 7.99 24.46
C GLY A 118 7.66 7.90 24.59
N THR A 119 8.17 6.91 25.32
CA THR A 119 9.61 6.66 25.44
C THR A 119 10.27 6.36 24.07
N MET A 120 9.59 5.59 23.22
CA MET A 120 10.06 5.29 21.86
C MET A 120 10.13 6.58 21.02
N VAL A 121 9.08 7.40 21.03
CA VAL A 121 9.03 8.69 20.33
C VAL A 121 10.14 9.62 20.78
N GLU A 122 10.38 9.73 22.09
CA GLU A 122 11.50 10.53 22.62
C GLU A 122 12.86 10.02 22.12
N ARG A 123 13.05 8.70 22.09
CA ARG A 123 14.30 8.10 21.60
C ARG A 123 14.51 8.39 20.11
N ILE A 124 13.46 8.31 19.29
CA ILE A 124 13.47 8.66 17.88
C ILE A 124 13.84 10.13 17.70
N ARG A 125 13.17 11.05 18.41
CA ARG A 125 13.45 12.48 18.34
C ARG A 125 14.88 12.82 18.77
N LYS A 126 15.39 12.16 19.81
CA LYS A 126 16.79 12.32 20.27
C LYS A 126 17.82 11.83 19.23
N SER A 127 17.46 10.89 18.36
CA SER A 127 18.33 10.48 17.26
C SER A 127 18.28 11.43 16.04
N GLY A 128 17.49 12.51 16.11
CA GLY A 128 17.30 13.48 15.03
C GLY A 128 16.23 13.07 14.00
N ALA A 129 15.52 11.97 14.21
CA ALA A 129 14.51 11.46 13.29
C ALA A 129 13.09 11.95 13.65
N ARG A 130 12.23 12.02 12.62
CA ARG A 130 10.79 12.27 12.76
C ARG A 130 10.07 10.95 12.99
N PRO A 131 9.24 10.80 14.05
CA PRO A 131 8.44 9.61 14.27
C PRO A 131 7.22 9.57 13.35
N VAL A 132 6.79 8.35 13.00
CA VAL A 132 5.51 8.01 12.39
C VAL A 132 4.95 6.83 13.17
N ILE A 133 3.68 6.84 13.55
CA ILE A 133 3.07 5.79 14.36
C ILE A 133 2.03 5.03 13.54
N LEU A 134 2.09 3.70 13.61
CA LEU A 134 1.15 2.81 12.96
C LEU A 134 0.44 1.95 14.03
N ALA A 135 -0.88 1.82 13.93
CA ALA A 135 -1.60 0.81 14.69
C ALA A 135 -1.28 -0.58 14.15
N ALA A 136 -1.07 -1.55 15.05
CA ALA A 136 -0.90 -2.94 14.65
C ALA A 136 -2.19 -3.48 13.99
N SER A 137 -2.03 -4.46 13.08
CA SER A 137 -3.16 -5.15 12.45
C SER A 137 -4.01 -5.93 13.49
N PRO A 138 -5.28 -6.22 13.19
CA PRO A 138 -6.07 -7.12 14.03
C PRO A 138 -5.64 -8.57 13.89
N VAL A 139 -5.95 -9.38 14.90
CA VAL A 139 -5.87 -10.85 14.83
C VAL A 139 -7.09 -11.38 14.09
N ASN A 140 -6.89 -12.32 13.17
CA ASN A 140 -7.94 -13.08 12.53
C ASN A 140 -7.97 -14.50 13.11
N ASP A 141 -8.77 -14.70 14.12
CA ASP A 141 -8.95 -15.99 14.81
C ASP A 141 -10.11 -16.82 14.27
N GLY A 142 -10.61 -16.48 13.09
CA GLY A 142 -11.79 -17.13 12.47
C GLY A 142 -13.12 -16.64 13.03
N THR A 143 -13.14 -15.79 14.03
CA THR A 143 -14.36 -15.12 14.47
C THR A 143 -14.66 -13.98 13.49
N ILE A 144 -15.94 -13.68 13.34
CA ILE A 144 -16.35 -12.43 12.67
C ILE A 144 -15.97 -11.34 13.65
N MET A 145 -14.92 -10.95 13.43
CA MET A 145 -14.07 -10.14 14.12
C MET A 145 -14.64 -9.28 15.15
N ALA A 146 -15.32 -8.43 15.08
CA ALA A 146 -15.40 -7.25 15.82
C ALA A 146 -15.62 -7.28 17.27
N LYS A 147 -16.30 -8.16 17.60
CA LYS A 147 -16.61 -8.37 19.01
C LYS A 147 -15.78 -9.48 19.59
N ALA A 148 -14.68 -9.82 18.90
CA ALA A 148 -13.79 -10.81 19.43
C ALA A 148 -13.42 -10.42 20.85
N ALA A 149 -13.64 -11.32 21.71
CA ALA A 149 -13.00 -11.32 23.02
C ALA A 149 -11.48 -11.37 22.82
N GLY A 150 -10.72 -10.97 23.79
CA GLY A 150 -9.29 -11.18 23.78
C GLY A 150 -8.47 -10.11 23.07
N ARG A 151 -7.56 -10.55 22.24
CA ARG A 151 -6.49 -9.68 21.71
C ARG A 151 -6.98 -8.49 20.87
N ASN A 152 -8.04 -8.67 20.09
CA ASN A 152 -8.59 -7.60 19.25
C ASN A 152 -9.26 -6.46 20.07
N VAL A 153 -9.81 -6.74 21.23
CA VAL A 153 -10.31 -5.69 22.14
C VAL A 153 -9.16 -4.79 22.54
N ARG A 154 -8.05 -5.38 22.97
CA ARG A 154 -6.85 -4.64 23.38
C ARG A 154 -6.19 -3.90 22.20
N LEU A 155 -6.14 -4.51 21.03
CA LEU A 155 -5.59 -3.87 19.83
C LEU A 155 -6.44 -2.68 19.37
N ALA A 156 -7.77 -2.75 19.48
CA ALA A 156 -8.66 -1.63 19.21
C ALA A 156 -8.48 -0.49 20.22
N GLU A 157 -8.32 -0.82 21.51
CA GLU A 157 -7.98 0.18 22.55
C GLU A 157 -6.64 0.86 22.23
N TYR A 158 -5.62 0.08 21.82
CA TYR A 158 -4.33 0.62 21.42
C TYR A 158 -4.44 1.53 20.20
N ALA A 159 -5.16 1.13 19.15
CA ALA A 159 -5.35 1.95 17.96
C ALA A 159 -5.98 3.30 18.30
N THR A 160 -7.03 3.29 19.13
CA THR A 160 -7.70 4.51 19.61
C THR A 160 -6.77 5.39 20.44
N ALA A 161 -6.04 4.78 21.37
CA ALA A 161 -5.12 5.51 22.25
C ALA A 161 -3.90 6.07 21.47
N LEU A 162 -3.36 5.32 20.50
CA LEU A 162 -2.29 5.77 19.61
C LEU A 162 -2.72 6.95 18.75
N LYS A 163 -3.95 6.93 18.22
CA LYS A 163 -4.51 8.05 17.46
C LYS A 163 -4.53 9.31 18.31
N SER A 164 -5.13 9.24 19.50
CA SER A 164 -5.20 10.39 20.44
C SER A 164 -3.81 10.88 20.88
N PHE A 165 -2.89 9.94 21.13
CA PHE A 165 -1.49 10.25 21.44
C PHE A 165 -0.80 10.98 20.28
N SER A 166 -0.97 10.48 19.07
CA SER A 166 -0.35 11.04 17.85
C SER A 166 -0.88 12.44 17.53
N GLU A 167 -2.20 12.67 17.70
CA GLU A 167 -2.83 13.99 17.56
C GLU A 167 -2.24 14.99 18.56
N LYS A 168 -2.13 14.61 19.84
CA LYS A 168 -1.55 15.43 20.90
C LYS A 168 -0.08 15.78 20.61
N GLU A 169 0.70 14.81 20.20
CA GLU A 169 2.14 14.93 19.91
C GLU A 169 2.45 15.48 18.52
N LYS A 170 1.43 15.70 17.67
CA LYS A 170 1.53 16.13 16.27
C LYS A 170 2.41 15.20 15.46
N ILE A 171 2.19 13.90 15.60
CA ILE A 171 2.91 12.83 14.90
C ILE A 171 2.00 12.27 13.81
N PRO A 172 2.48 12.05 12.57
CA PRO A 172 1.72 11.32 11.56
C PRO A 172 1.33 9.92 12.04
N TYR A 173 0.07 9.56 11.82
CA TYR A 173 -0.52 8.29 12.29
C TYR A 173 -1.18 7.56 11.13
N ALA A 174 -1.07 6.22 11.12
CA ALA A 174 -1.80 5.38 10.18
C ALA A 174 -2.53 4.24 10.92
N ASP A 175 -3.81 4.06 10.58
CA ASP A 175 -4.69 3.07 11.20
C ASP A 175 -4.75 1.78 10.40
N GLN A 176 -3.80 0.90 10.63
CA GLN A 176 -3.78 -0.41 10.00
C GLN A 176 -4.75 -1.39 10.66
N PHE A 177 -5.26 -1.09 11.87
CA PHE A 177 -6.23 -1.92 12.57
C PHE A 177 -7.60 -1.83 11.90
N HIS A 178 -8.21 -0.65 11.87
CA HIS A 178 -9.56 -0.49 11.33
C HIS A 178 -9.63 -0.72 9.81
N ALA A 179 -8.58 -0.40 9.06
CA ALA A 179 -8.52 -0.68 7.63
C ALA A 179 -8.75 -2.17 7.30
N LEU A 180 -8.15 -3.08 8.10
CA LEU A 180 -8.39 -4.51 7.92
C LEU A 180 -9.73 -4.95 8.52
N VAL A 181 -10.07 -4.40 9.70
CA VAL A 181 -11.35 -4.69 10.36
C VAL A 181 -12.52 -4.35 9.46
N ASP A 182 -12.51 -3.23 8.79
CA ASP A 182 -13.58 -2.77 7.92
C ASP A 182 -13.74 -3.68 6.70
N VAL A 183 -12.63 -4.10 6.10
CA VAL A 183 -12.65 -5.04 4.98
C VAL A 183 -13.13 -6.42 5.43
N TRP A 184 -12.74 -6.88 6.60
CA TRP A 184 -13.16 -8.17 7.16
C TRP A 184 -14.60 -8.14 7.74
N GLY A 185 -15.34 -7.08 7.49
CA GLY A 185 -16.79 -7.04 7.70
C GLY A 185 -17.26 -6.80 9.14
N LYS A 186 -16.39 -6.23 10.00
CA LYS A 186 -16.77 -5.99 11.39
C LYS A 186 -17.74 -4.89 11.60
N ASN A 187 -17.52 -3.79 10.89
CA ASN A 187 -18.40 -2.64 10.91
C ASN A 187 -19.50 -2.76 9.83
N LYS A 188 -19.39 -3.74 8.93
CA LYS A 188 -20.34 -4.06 7.87
C LYS A 188 -20.79 -5.52 7.96
N PRO A 189 -21.63 -5.88 8.91
CA PRO A 189 -21.99 -7.29 9.18
C PRO A 189 -22.65 -8.02 7.98
N ARG A 190 -23.00 -7.32 6.91
CA ARG A 190 -23.59 -7.89 5.69
C ARG A 190 -22.57 -8.16 4.60
N GLU A 191 -21.38 -7.60 4.69
CA GLU A 191 -20.29 -7.75 3.73
C GLU A 191 -19.18 -8.60 4.36
N LYS A 192 -19.38 -9.89 4.41
CA LYS A 192 -18.32 -10.82 4.83
C LYS A 192 -17.25 -10.86 3.77
N LEU A 193 -16.00 -10.67 4.17
CA LEU A 193 -14.88 -11.00 3.31
C LEU A 193 -14.98 -12.47 2.92
N PRO A 194 -15.01 -12.81 1.63
CA PRO A 194 -15.01 -14.21 1.22
C PRO A 194 -13.73 -14.89 1.71
N THR A 195 -13.86 -15.86 2.59
CA THR A 195 -12.71 -16.59 3.16
C THR A 195 -12.65 -18.04 2.69
N THR A 196 -13.74 -18.53 2.13
CA THR A 196 -13.80 -19.88 1.57
C THR A 196 -13.70 -19.86 0.05
N ILE A 197 -13.29 -20.98 -0.56
CA ILE A 197 -13.27 -21.12 -2.03
C ILE A 197 -14.68 -20.93 -2.62
N ALA A 198 -15.72 -21.39 -1.93
CA ALA A 198 -17.10 -21.24 -2.38
C ALA A 198 -17.50 -19.75 -2.43
N ASP A 199 -17.21 -18.98 -1.38
CA ASP A 199 -17.51 -17.57 -1.33
C ASP A 199 -16.72 -16.79 -2.38
N LEU A 200 -15.44 -17.14 -2.59
CA LEU A 200 -14.59 -16.53 -3.61
C LEU A 200 -15.11 -16.82 -5.03
N LYS A 201 -15.61 -18.03 -5.29
CA LYS A 201 -16.23 -18.38 -6.58
C LYS A 201 -17.50 -17.57 -6.84
N LEU A 202 -18.32 -17.34 -5.82
CA LEU A 202 -19.51 -16.49 -5.93
C LEU A 202 -19.11 -15.03 -6.24
N ALA A 203 -18.14 -14.49 -5.53
CA ALA A 203 -17.65 -13.13 -5.79
C ALA A 203 -16.99 -13.01 -7.18
N ALA A 204 -16.25 -14.03 -7.61
CA ALA A 204 -15.61 -14.06 -8.93
C ALA A 204 -16.61 -14.20 -10.10
N ALA A 205 -17.80 -14.71 -9.85
CA ALA A 205 -18.87 -14.83 -10.84
C ALA A 205 -19.68 -13.53 -11.01
N ASP A 206 -19.53 -12.59 -10.10
CA ASP A 206 -20.24 -11.31 -10.13
C ASP A 206 -19.39 -10.25 -10.88
N ASP A 207 -19.76 -9.98 -12.13
CA ASP A 207 -19.07 -8.99 -12.98
C ASP A 207 -19.27 -7.54 -12.52
N THR A 208 -20.15 -7.29 -11.53
CA THR A 208 -20.31 -5.95 -10.93
C THR A 208 -19.25 -5.63 -9.88
N ILE A 209 -18.54 -6.66 -9.40
CA ILE A 209 -17.45 -6.48 -8.44
C ILE A 209 -16.20 -6.02 -9.17
N ALA A 210 -15.74 -4.82 -8.83
CA ALA A 210 -14.50 -4.29 -9.39
C ALA A 210 -13.31 -5.21 -9.05
N GLY A 211 -12.61 -5.70 -10.07
CA GLY A 211 -11.46 -6.61 -9.90
C GLY A 211 -11.83 -8.08 -9.76
N ALA A 212 -13.07 -8.49 -10.08
CA ALA A 212 -13.48 -9.90 -10.08
C ALA A 212 -12.58 -10.79 -10.96
N GLU A 213 -11.98 -10.24 -12.02
CA GLU A 213 -10.98 -10.91 -12.85
C GLU A 213 -9.73 -11.34 -12.06
N HIS A 214 -9.33 -10.60 -11.05
CA HIS A 214 -8.21 -10.98 -10.16
C HIS A 214 -8.59 -12.17 -9.29
N LEU A 215 -9.85 -12.24 -8.82
CA LEU A 215 -10.36 -13.41 -8.10
C LEU A 215 -10.40 -14.63 -9.01
N ARG A 216 -10.86 -14.48 -10.25
CA ARG A 216 -10.85 -15.58 -11.24
C ARG A 216 -9.44 -16.09 -11.49
N ALA A 217 -8.48 -15.19 -11.70
CA ALA A 217 -7.07 -15.56 -11.89
C ALA A 217 -6.48 -16.27 -10.64
N PHE A 218 -6.82 -15.80 -9.45
CA PHE A 218 -6.43 -16.42 -8.19
C PHE A 218 -7.01 -17.83 -8.03
N LEU A 219 -8.32 -18.01 -8.27
CA LEU A 219 -8.98 -19.29 -8.20
C LEU A 219 -8.41 -20.29 -9.22
N ALA A 220 -8.15 -19.85 -10.45
CA ALA A 220 -7.52 -20.69 -11.47
C ALA A 220 -6.10 -21.15 -11.07
N ALA A 221 -5.33 -20.30 -10.38
CA ALA A 221 -4.04 -20.67 -9.83
C ALA A 221 -4.17 -21.69 -8.67
N GLN A 222 -5.21 -21.56 -7.83
CA GLN A 222 -5.47 -22.46 -6.72
C GLN A 222 -5.93 -23.86 -7.22
N GLU A 223 -6.71 -23.93 -8.28
CA GLU A 223 -7.13 -25.22 -8.88
C GLU A 223 -5.94 -26.04 -9.38
N LYS A 224 -4.88 -25.38 -9.84
CA LYS A 224 -3.63 -26.03 -10.27
C LYS A 224 -2.77 -26.50 -9.09
N ASN A 225 -3.00 -25.99 -7.89
CA ASN A 225 -2.25 -26.36 -6.68
C ASN A 225 -3.21 -26.54 -5.48
N PRO A 226 -4.04 -27.59 -5.47
CA PRO A 226 -5.10 -27.79 -4.48
C PRO A 226 -4.59 -28.05 -3.06
N SER A 227 -3.30 -28.30 -2.86
CA SER A 227 -2.71 -28.49 -1.54
C SER A 227 -2.56 -27.19 -0.74
N LYS A 228 -2.66 -26.03 -1.37
CA LYS A 228 -2.67 -24.73 -0.71
C LYS A 228 -4.08 -24.26 -0.50
N GLY A 229 -4.54 -24.20 0.75
CA GLY A 229 -5.82 -23.58 1.11
C GLY A 229 -5.88 -22.12 0.64
N VAL A 230 -7.08 -21.64 0.31
CA VAL A 230 -7.30 -20.22 0.04
C VAL A 230 -7.23 -19.47 1.35
N ASN A 231 -6.23 -18.61 1.51
CA ASN A 231 -6.09 -17.77 2.68
C ASN A 231 -5.76 -16.33 2.27
N LEU A 232 -6.78 -15.48 2.25
CA LEU A 232 -6.61 -14.05 1.98
C LEU A 232 -6.02 -13.29 3.16
N THR A 233 -6.11 -13.88 4.36
CA THR A 233 -5.81 -13.22 5.63
C THR A 233 -4.50 -13.67 6.27
N GLY A 234 -3.78 -14.63 5.68
CA GLY A 234 -2.58 -15.22 6.29
C GLY A 234 -2.92 -16.21 7.42
N ASP A 235 -2.08 -16.30 8.43
CA ASP A 235 -2.41 -16.99 9.67
C ASP A 235 -3.20 -16.05 10.63
N PRO A 236 -3.66 -16.53 11.81
CA PRO A 236 -4.47 -15.70 12.70
C PRO A 236 -3.79 -14.41 13.20
N VAL A 237 -2.45 -14.37 13.25
CA VAL A 237 -1.68 -13.23 13.76
C VAL A 237 -1.09 -12.39 12.62
N HIS A 238 -0.61 -13.07 11.57
CA HIS A 238 0.12 -12.43 10.48
C HIS A 238 -0.77 -12.33 9.25
N PRO A 239 -1.21 -11.12 8.86
CA PRO A 239 -1.93 -10.93 7.61
C PRO A 239 -1.11 -11.46 6.43
N GLY A 240 -1.77 -12.17 5.50
CA GLY A 240 -1.13 -12.62 4.26
C GLY A 240 -0.87 -11.45 3.30
N ALA A 241 -0.40 -11.76 2.09
CA ALA A 241 -0.06 -10.76 1.09
C ALA A 241 -1.21 -9.75 0.85
N ALA A 242 -2.44 -10.23 0.72
CA ALA A 242 -3.63 -9.37 0.55
C ALA A 242 -3.88 -8.46 1.76
N GLY A 243 -3.80 -8.98 2.99
CA GLY A 243 -3.97 -8.18 4.21
C GLY A 243 -2.85 -7.17 4.39
N GLN A 244 -1.61 -7.54 4.11
CA GLN A 244 -0.49 -6.60 4.19
C GLN A 244 -0.47 -5.57 3.05
N LEU A 245 -1.09 -5.85 1.89
CA LEU A 245 -1.38 -4.81 0.90
C LEU A 245 -2.37 -3.78 1.44
N MET A 246 -3.40 -4.22 2.17
CA MET A 246 -4.32 -3.32 2.86
C MET A 246 -3.61 -2.46 3.92
N MET A 247 -2.68 -3.04 4.68
CA MET A 247 -1.86 -2.31 5.65
C MET A 247 -1.01 -1.23 4.96
N ALA A 248 -0.35 -1.56 3.83
CA ALA A 248 0.41 -0.59 3.04
C ALA A 248 -0.50 0.51 2.47
N ALA A 249 -1.69 0.14 1.98
CA ALA A 249 -2.66 1.10 1.46
C ALA A 249 -3.18 2.04 2.55
N ALA A 250 -3.46 1.54 3.76
CA ALA A 250 -3.85 2.37 4.90
C ALA A 250 -2.73 3.36 5.26
N LEU A 251 -1.49 2.87 5.37
CA LEU A 251 -0.32 3.71 5.63
C LEU A 251 -0.17 4.83 4.59
N LEU A 252 -0.29 4.51 3.30
CA LEU A 252 -0.19 5.49 2.22
C LEU A 252 -1.32 6.53 2.28
N LYS A 253 -2.57 6.09 2.44
CA LYS A 253 -3.75 6.96 2.49
C LYS A 253 -3.73 7.89 3.70
N ASP A 254 -3.50 7.35 4.90
CA ASP A 254 -3.52 8.10 6.14
C ASP A 254 -2.36 9.11 6.22
N LEU A 255 -1.26 8.84 5.54
CA LEU A 255 -0.14 9.78 5.39
C LEU A 255 -0.32 10.76 4.23
N GLY A 256 -1.40 10.70 3.47
CA GLY A 256 -1.70 11.64 2.39
C GLY A 256 -0.91 11.41 1.10
N ALA A 257 -0.58 10.16 0.76
CA ALA A 257 0.06 9.85 -0.51
C ALA A 257 -0.87 10.17 -1.69
N ASP A 258 -0.32 10.83 -2.71
CA ASP A 258 -1.04 11.13 -3.95
C ASP A 258 -1.30 9.87 -4.77
N GLY A 259 -2.56 9.58 -5.06
CA GLY A 259 -2.99 8.42 -5.84
C GLY A 259 -2.84 8.60 -7.35
N PHE A 260 -2.79 9.83 -7.85
CA PHE A 260 -2.73 10.10 -9.28
C PHE A 260 -1.39 9.64 -9.88
N VAL A 261 -1.46 8.82 -10.91
CA VAL A 261 -0.30 8.39 -11.73
C VAL A 261 -0.24 9.22 -12.99
N SER A 262 -1.18 8.99 -13.88
CA SER A 262 -1.30 9.69 -15.15
C SER A 262 -2.62 9.32 -15.82
N SER A 263 -3.08 10.16 -16.74
CA SER A 263 -4.26 9.91 -17.55
C SER A 263 -3.98 10.21 -19.02
N ALA A 264 -4.55 9.40 -19.91
CA ALA A 264 -4.57 9.65 -21.34
C ALA A 264 -5.99 9.45 -21.88
N VAL A 265 -6.46 10.41 -22.68
CA VAL A 265 -7.72 10.34 -23.42
C VAL A 265 -7.39 10.45 -24.88
N ILE A 266 -7.75 9.44 -25.66
CA ILE A 266 -7.51 9.38 -27.11
C ILE A 266 -8.85 9.57 -27.84
N GLU A 267 -8.90 10.47 -28.82
CA GLU A 267 -10.06 10.68 -29.66
C GLU A 267 -9.62 10.97 -31.11
N GLY A 268 -9.87 10.03 -32.01
CA GLY A 268 -9.31 10.07 -33.37
C GLY A 268 -7.78 10.08 -33.32
N ASP A 269 -7.16 11.08 -33.94
CA ASP A 269 -5.69 11.26 -33.97
C ASP A 269 -5.19 12.21 -32.87
N LYS A 270 -6.05 12.59 -31.92
CA LYS A 270 -5.73 13.51 -30.83
C LYS A 270 -5.57 12.77 -29.51
N ALA A 271 -4.68 13.28 -28.67
CA ALA A 271 -4.50 12.81 -27.31
C ALA A 271 -4.49 13.98 -26.33
N GLU A 272 -5.26 13.85 -25.25
CA GLU A 272 -5.14 14.69 -24.06
C GLU A 272 -4.46 13.85 -22.97
N ALA A 273 -3.35 14.34 -22.42
CA ALA A 273 -2.55 13.60 -21.45
C ALA A 273 -2.18 14.45 -20.24
N LYS A 274 -2.16 13.84 -19.05
CA LYS A 274 -1.69 14.44 -17.81
C LYS A 274 -0.79 13.46 -17.09
N GLY A 275 0.42 13.89 -16.66
CA GLY A 275 1.40 13.03 -16.02
C GLY A 275 2.03 11.99 -16.95
N CYS A 276 1.80 12.11 -18.25
CA CYS A 276 2.44 11.32 -19.30
C CYS A 276 2.51 12.10 -20.62
N VAL A 277 3.35 11.61 -21.53
CA VAL A 277 3.42 12.08 -22.92
C VAL A 277 2.89 10.98 -23.82
N VAL A 278 1.96 11.31 -24.71
CA VAL A 278 1.42 10.42 -25.75
C VAL A 278 1.88 10.89 -27.11
N THR A 279 2.42 9.98 -27.91
CA THR A 279 2.92 10.28 -29.26
C THR A 279 2.50 9.19 -30.26
N GLY A 280 2.59 9.49 -31.56
CA GLY A 280 2.37 8.51 -32.61
C GLY A 280 0.96 7.94 -32.67
N VAL A 281 -0.07 8.71 -32.29
CA VAL A 281 -1.48 8.27 -32.37
C VAL A 281 -1.84 7.99 -33.81
N LYS A 282 -2.35 6.77 -34.10
CA LYS A 282 -2.78 6.32 -35.41
C LYS A 282 -4.08 5.53 -35.32
N SER A 283 -5.05 5.87 -36.16
CA SER A 283 -6.31 5.17 -36.29
C SER A 283 -6.25 4.28 -37.55
N GLU A 284 -6.18 2.97 -37.37
CA GLU A 284 -6.09 2.00 -38.48
C GLU A 284 -7.00 0.79 -38.23
N ASN A 285 -7.68 0.32 -39.28
CA ASN A 285 -8.50 -0.90 -39.25
C ASN A 285 -9.59 -0.93 -38.15
N GLY A 286 -10.11 0.25 -37.77
CA GLY A 286 -11.10 0.40 -36.71
C GLY A 286 -10.51 0.31 -35.29
N GLY A 287 -9.20 0.24 -35.16
CA GLY A 287 -8.45 0.30 -33.90
C GLY A 287 -7.61 1.56 -33.80
N ILE A 288 -6.88 1.68 -32.69
CA ILE A 288 -5.98 2.81 -32.39
C ILE A 288 -4.65 2.27 -31.85
N SER A 289 -3.54 2.88 -32.25
CA SER A 289 -2.24 2.65 -31.63
C SER A 289 -1.57 3.96 -31.26
N PHE A 290 -0.72 3.94 -30.23
CA PHE A 290 0.05 5.09 -29.77
C PHE A 290 1.20 4.65 -28.85
N ASP A 291 2.15 5.54 -28.64
CA ASP A 291 3.20 5.38 -27.63
C ASP A 291 2.92 6.27 -26.42
N ARG A 292 3.23 5.76 -25.21
CA ARG A 292 3.01 6.48 -23.95
C ARG A 292 4.24 6.36 -23.05
N LEU A 293 4.71 7.53 -22.59
CA LEU A 293 5.77 7.66 -21.58
C LEU A 293 5.20 8.36 -20.35
N ASP A 294 5.12 7.64 -19.24
CA ASP A 294 4.62 8.18 -17.99
C ASP A 294 5.72 8.92 -17.21
N GLU A 295 5.37 9.90 -16.40
CA GLU A 295 6.32 10.59 -15.51
C GLU A 295 6.59 9.80 -14.22
N ARG A 296 5.65 8.94 -13.82
CA ARG A 296 5.68 8.09 -12.64
C ARG A 296 4.94 6.78 -12.93
N LEU A 297 5.19 5.77 -12.11
CA LEU A 297 4.63 4.43 -12.31
C LEU A 297 3.43 4.17 -11.39
N PRO A 298 2.53 3.24 -11.78
CA PRO A 298 1.45 2.79 -10.93
C PRO A 298 1.98 2.05 -9.68
N PHE A 299 1.10 1.87 -8.69
CA PHE A 299 1.42 1.13 -7.48
C PHE A 299 1.85 -0.32 -7.83
N PRO A 300 3.05 -0.76 -7.45
CA PRO A 300 3.49 -2.14 -7.69
C PRO A 300 2.73 -3.10 -6.76
N ILE A 301 1.57 -3.56 -7.22
CA ILE A 301 0.74 -4.52 -6.49
C ILE A 301 1.23 -5.93 -6.78
N PRO A 302 1.64 -6.72 -5.76
CA PRO A 302 2.10 -8.08 -5.96
C PRO A 302 0.97 -9.01 -6.40
N ASP A 303 1.29 -10.02 -7.21
CA ASP A 303 0.31 -10.88 -7.84
C ASP A 303 -0.53 -11.68 -6.85
N ASP A 304 0.07 -12.12 -5.74
CA ASP A 304 -0.58 -12.87 -4.67
C ASP A 304 -1.48 -12.00 -3.77
N ALA A 305 -1.33 -10.68 -3.84
CA ALA A 305 -2.19 -9.73 -3.13
C ALA A 305 -3.33 -9.18 -4.01
N ARG A 306 -3.27 -9.32 -5.34
CA ARG A 306 -4.23 -8.70 -6.26
C ARG A 306 -5.68 -9.14 -6.04
N SER A 307 -5.91 -10.33 -5.50
CA SER A 307 -7.25 -10.81 -5.18
C SER A 307 -8.04 -9.87 -4.25
N VAL A 308 -7.36 -9.08 -3.42
CA VAL A 308 -8.02 -8.11 -2.53
C VAL A 308 -8.72 -6.98 -3.30
N LEU A 309 -8.30 -6.67 -4.53
CA LEU A 309 -8.90 -5.59 -5.32
C LEU A 309 -10.38 -5.83 -5.64
N ALA A 310 -10.84 -7.08 -5.63
CA ALA A 310 -12.25 -7.41 -5.81
C ALA A 310 -13.12 -7.05 -4.60
N ILE A 311 -12.54 -6.99 -3.42
CA ILE A 311 -13.24 -6.76 -2.15
C ILE A 311 -12.88 -5.41 -1.51
N ALA A 312 -11.77 -4.83 -1.92
CA ALA A 312 -11.31 -3.52 -1.51
C ALA A 312 -10.80 -2.72 -2.73
N PRO A 313 -11.66 -2.41 -3.71
CA PRO A 313 -11.27 -1.72 -4.93
C PRO A 313 -10.74 -0.30 -4.68
N ASP A 314 -11.02 0.26 -3.52
CA ASP A 314 -10.52 1.57 -3.09
C ASP A 314 -8.99 1.62 -2.92
N VAL A 315 -8.30 0.48 -2.89
CA VAL A 315 -6.83 0.42 -3.03
C VAL A 315 -6.38 1.04 -4.35
N LEU A 316 -7.17 0.91 -5.41
CA LEU A 316 -6.88 1.51 -6.72
C LEU A 316 -6.91 3.04 -6.72
N ALA A 317 -7.52 3.69 -5.72
CA ALA A 317 -7.40 5.14 -5.53
C ALA A 317 -5.96 5.60 -5.26
N LEU A 318 -5.08 4.70 -4.84
CA LEU A 318 -3.63 4.95 -4.76
C LEU A 318 -2.90 4.75 -6.09
N SER A 319 -3.60 4.41 -7.16
CA SER A 319 -3.00 4.10 -8.45
C SER A 319 -3.95 4.45 -9.62
N GLU A 320 -4.31 5.72 -9.72
CA GLU A 320 -5.13 6.26 -10.80
C GLU A 320 -4.29 6.37 -12.08
N TYR A 321 -4.19 5.24 -12.78
CA TYR A 321 -3.44 5.08 -14.03
C TYR A 321 -4.42 4.80 -15.17
N THR A 322 -4.95 5.85 -15.78
CA THR A 322 -6.14 5.75 -16.63
C THR A 322 -5.87 5.90 -18.12
N LEU A 323 -6.68 5.18 -18.89
CA LEU A 323 -6.76 5.30 -20.35
C LEU A 323 -8.23 5.36 -20.75
N ALA A 324 -8.62 6.38 -21.52
CA ALA A 324 -9.90 6.43 -22.19
C ALA A 324 -9.68 6.52 -23.72
N VAL A 325 -10.53 5.84 -24.50
CA VAL A 325 -10.49 5.88 -25.96
C VAL A 325 -11.90 6.11 -26.47
N LYS A 326 -12.12 7.27 -27.06
CA LYS A 326 -13.42 7.72 -27.55
C LYS A 326 -13.56 7.55 -29.07
N GLY A 327 -14.79 7.53 -29.55
CA GLY A 327 -15.07 7.48 -30.99
C GLY A 327 -14.87 6.12 -31.65
N LEU A 328 -14.61 5.05 -30.86
CA LEU A 328 -14.59 3.69 -31.37
C LEU A 328 -15.99 3.22 -31.78
N LYS A 329 -16.08 2.42 -32.84
CA LYS A 329 -17.33 1.76 -33.24
C LYS A 329 -17.76 0.77 -32.17
N GLU A 330 -19.06 0.52 -32.05
CA GLU A 330 -19.58 -0.49 -31.15
C GLU A 330 -18.93 -1.85 -31.43
N GLY A 331 -18.40 -2.50 -30.39
CA GLY A 331 -17.69 -3.78 -30.50
C GLY A 331 -16.84 -4.06 -29.29
N GLU A 332 -16.19 -5.22 -29.33
CA GLU A 332 -15.18 -5.65 -28.36
C GLU A 332 -13.77 -5.37 -28.90
N TYR A 333 -12.91 -4.87 -28.06
CA TYR A 333 -11.55 -4.50 -28.41
C TYR A 333 -10.54 -5.23 -27.51
N LEU A 334 -9.46 -5.68 -28.11
CA LEU A 334 -8.29 -6.23 -27.41
C LEU A 334 -7.28 -5.10 -27.15
N LEU A 335 -7.01 -4.81 -25.90
CA LEU A 335 -5.89 -3.97 -25.50
C LEU A 335 -4.62 -4.78 -25.52
N LYS A 336 -3.57 -4.29 -26.21
CA LYS A 336 -2.20 -4.79 -26.08
C LYS A 336 -1.32 -3.69 -25.51
N ILE A 337 -0.36 -4.08 -24.66
CA ILE A 337 0.70 -3.22 -24.15
C ILE A 337 2.02 -3.89 -24.52
N GLY A 338 2.84 -3.22 -25.34
CA GLY A 338 3.88 -3.87 -26.09
C GLY A 338 3.29 -4.91 -27.05
N THR A 339 3.81 -6.12 -27.04
CA THR A 339 3.30 -7.24 -27.86
C THR A 339 2.26 -8.10 -27.11
N VAL A 340 1.96 -7.78 -25.86
CA VAL A 340 1.18 -8.65 -24.96
C VAL A 340 -0.28 -8.24 -24.91
N ALA A 341 -1.18 -9.19 -25.17
CA ALA A 341 -2.62 -9.05 -24.94
C ALA A 341 -2.88 -8.82 -23.45
N SER A 342 -3.46 -7.68 -23.10
CA SER A 342 -3.56 -7.19 -21.73
C SER A 342 -4.99 -7.10 -21.20
N GLY A 343 -5.99 -7.23 -22.05
CA GLY A 343 -7.40 -7.25 -21.64
C GLY A 343 -8.34 -7.03 -22.82
N ARG A 344 -9.62 -7.36 -22.61
CA ARG A 344 -10.70 -7.12 -23.57
C ARG A 344 -11.69 -6.15 -22.97
N PHE A 345 -12.12 -5.17 -23.77
CA PHE A 345 -13.01 -4.12 -23.33
C PHE A 345 -13.99 -3.77 -24.43
N THR A 346 -15.20 -3.41 -24.08
CA THR A 346 -16.16 -2.85 -25.03
C THR A 346 -15.78 -1.41 -25.38
N ALA A 347 -16.23 -0.91 -26.54
CA ALA A 347 -16.07 0.50 -26.90
C ALA A 347 -16.58 1.43 -25.80
N LYS A 348 -17.67 1.06 -25.12
CA LYS A 348 -18.25 1.83 -24.01
C LYS A 348 -17.29 1.89 -22.82
N GLN A 349 -16.74 0.77 -22.36
CA GLN A 349 -15.78 0.73 -21.25
C GLN A 349 -14.53 1.58 -21.57
N LEU A 350 -14.03 1.50 -22.81
CA LEU A 350 -12.88 2.32 -23.23
C LEU A 350 -13.23 3.81 -23.25
N ALA A 351 -14.44 4.18 -23.68
CA ALA A 351 -14.88 5.57 -23.69
C ALA A 351 -15.09 6.15 -22.28
N GLU A 352 -15.58 5.34 -21.35
CA GLU A 352 -15.72 5.71 -19.93
C GLU A 352 -14.38 5.80 -19.21
N GLY A 353 -13.36 5.09 -19.71
CA GLY A 353 -12.01 5.02 -19.16
C GLY A 353 -11.79 3.79 -18.29
N ILE A 354 -10.60 3.20 -18.43
CA ILE A 354 -10.15 2.03 -17.67
C ILE A 354 -8.94 2.40 -16.80
N ASN A 355 -8.85 1.83 -15.62
CA ASN A 355 -7.65 1.94 -14.80
C ASN A 355 -6.70 0.78 -15.15
N LEU A 356 -5.58 1.11 -15.78
CA LEU A 356 -4.61 0.12 -16.25
C LEU A 356 -3.95 -0.68 -15.10
N THR A 357 -3.97 -0.17 -13.86
CA THR A 357 -3.49 -0.88 -12.68
C THR A 357 -4.38 -2.09 -12.35
N SER A 358 -5.67 -2.04 -12.70
CA SER A 358 -6.62 -3.13 -12.44
C SER A 358 -6.42 -4.33 -13.36
N ILE A 359 -5.68 -4.18 -14.48
CA ILE A 359 -5.48 -5.28 -15.43
C ILE A 359 -4.79 -6.45 -14.75
N ALA A 360 -5.46 -7.60 -14.76
CA ALA A 360 -4.92 -8.82 -14.18
C ALA A 360 -3.81 -9.39 -15.08
N PRO A 361 -2.70 -9.89 -14.51
CA PRO A 361 -1.79 -10.73 -15.27
C PRO A 361 -2.51 -12.01 -15.70
N ILE A 362 -2.28 -12.45 -16.92
CA ILE A 362 -2.77 -13.77 -17.34
C ILE A 362 -2.10 -14.81 -16.47
N ALA A 363 -2.90 -15.57 -15.73
CA ALA A 363 -2.40 -16.56 -14.79
C ALA A 363 -1.46 -17.55 -15.49
N MET A 364 -0.26 -17.72 -14.95
CA MET A 364 0.78 -18.63 -15.44
C MET A 364 1.40 -18.28 -16.81
N SER A 365 1.04 -17.19 -17.45
CA SER A 365 1.75 -16.75 -18.65
C SER A 365 3.15 -16.23 -18.27
N LYS A 366 4.16 -16.65 -19.02
CA LYS A 366 5.49 -16.02 -18.99
C LYS A 366 5.44 -14.64 -19.64
N ASP A 367 4.50 -14.45 -20.56
CA ASP A 367 4.28 -13.19 -21.28
C ASP A 367 3.35 -12.31 -20.47
N VAL A 368 3.91 -11.46 -19.64
CA VAL A 368 3.19 -10.40 -18.93
C VAL A 368 3.42 -9.08 -19.64
N ASN A 369 2.41 -8.20 -19.61
CA ASN A 369 2.59 -6.89 -20.22
C ASN A 369 3.72 -6.11 -19.50
N PRO A 370 4.36 -5.16 -20.21
CA PRO A 370 5.52 -4.43 -19.69
C PRO A 370 5.26 -3.70 -18.37
N VAL A 371 4.04 -3.20 -18.14
CA VAL A 371 3.67 -2.52 -16.88
C VAL A 371 3.76 -3.49 -15.71
N ILE A 372 3.14 -4.68 -15.84
CA ILE A 372 3.19 -5.72 -14.80
C ILE A 372 4.61 -6.24 -14.61
N ALA A 373 5.35 -6.45 -15.71
CA ALA A 373 6.74 -6.87 -15.64
C ALA A 373 7.59 -5.87 -14.84
N GLN A 374 7.39 -4.58 -15.07
CA GLN A 374 8.11 -3.52 -14.35
C GLN A 374 7.72 -3.47 -12.87
N MET A 375 6.43 -3.61 -12.52
CA MET A 375 5.99 -3.70 -11.13
C MET A 375 6.66 -4.88 -10.39
N ARG A 376 6.72 -6.06 -11.03
CA ARG A 376 7.40 -7.25 -10.48
C ARG A 376 8.90 -7.00 -10.29
N ALA A 377 9.54 -6.32 -11.23
CA ALA A 377 10.97 -5.99 -11.15
C ALA A 377 11.26 -5.06 -9.97
N ILE A 378 10.41 -4.06 -9.72
CA ILE A 378 10.54 -3.14 -8.57
C ILE A 378 10.40 -3.93 -7.26
N LEU A 379 9.33 -4.73 -7.12
CA LEU A 379 9.09 -5.53 -5.90
C LEU A 379 10.24 -6.52 -5.64
N LYS A 380 10.75 -7.15 -6.69
CA LYS A 380 11.91 -8.05 -6.58
C LYS A 380 13.16 -7.30 -6.12
N ALA A 381 13.47 -6.17 -6.72
CA ALA A 381 14.65 -5.38 -6.35
C ALA A 381 14.58 -4.88 -4.90
N VAL A 382 13.38 -4.47 -4.43
CA VAL A 382 13.14 -4.14 -3.01
C VAL A 382 13.40 -5.35 -2.11
N SER A 383 12.86 -6.52 -2.47
CA SER A 383 13.07 -7.75 -1.70
C SER A 383 14.55 -8.17 -1.67
N ASP A 384 15.25 -8.07 -2.80
CA ASP A 384 16.69 -8.39 -2.88
C ASP A 384 17.52 -7.45 -1.98
N LYS A 385 17.20 -6.15 -1.96
CA LYS A 385 17.82 -5.16 -1.07
C LYS A 385 17.59 -5.50 0.39
N GLU A 386 16.37 -5.91 0.78
CA GLU A 386 16.07 -6.28 2.17
C GLU A 386 16.85 -7.52 2.65
N GLY A 387 17.20 -8.44 1.78
CA GLY A 387 18.13 -9.53 2.09
C GLY A 387 19.52 -9.02 2.52
N VAL A 388 20.02 -7.96 1.85
CA VAL A 388 21.29 -7.30 2.22
C VAL A 388 21.13 -6.53 3.54
N VAL A 389 20.01 -5.83 3.75
CA VAL A 389 19.68 -5.15 5.01
C VAL A 389 19.66 -6.13 6.17
N GLY A 390 19.08 -7.32 6.02
CA GLY A 390 19.10 -8.37 7.04
C GLY A 390 20.53 -8.81 7.42
N THR A 391 21.41 -8.93 6.45
CA THR A 391 22.83 -9.22 6.67
C THR A 391 23.54 -8.08 7.42
N TRP A 392 23.27 -6.84 7.00
CA TRP A 392 23.77 -5.64 7.66
C TRP A 392 23.35 -5.56 9.13
N ARG A 393 22.08 -5.82 9.45
CA ARG A 393 21.54 -5.81 10.83
C ARG A 393 22.27 -6.78 11.73
N SER A 394 22.54 -8.00 11.24
CA SER A 394 23.30 -9.01 11.97
C SER A 394 24.75 -8.58 12.21
N ALA A 395 25.37 -7.90 11.26
CA ALA A 395 26.72 -7.34 11.40
C ALA A 395 26.73 -6.15 12.37
N SER A 396 25.72 -5.27 12.29
CA SER A 396 25.59 -4.10 13.16
C SER A 396 25.45 -4.51 14.63
N GLN A 397 24.66 -5.54 14.92
CA GLN A 397 24.55 -6.06 16.28
C GLN A 397 25.90 -6.50 16.84
N LYS A 398 26.73 -7.17 16.03
CA LYS A 398 28.08 -7.60 16.43
C LYS A 398 29.05 -6.41 16.60
N ALA A 399 29.00 -5.47 15.67
CA ALA A 399 29.87 -4.30 15.66
C ALA A 399 29.61 -3.33 16.84
N HIS A 400 28.37 -3.30 17.36
CA HIS A 400 27.99 -2.48 18.52
C HIS A 400 28.00 -3.26 19.84
N ALA A 401 28.46 -4.52 19.84
CA ALA A 401 28.60 -5.29 21.06
C ALA A 401 29.73 -4.73 21.94
N PRO A 402 29.62 -4.85 23.28
CA PRO A 402 30.74 -4.49 24.16
C PRO A 402 32.00 -5.26 23.77
N LYS A 403 33.12 -4.56 23.58
CA LYS A 403 34.43 -5.10 23.16
C LYS A 403 34.45 -5.65 21.71
N ALA A 404 33.58 -5.13 20.81
CA ALA A 404 33.66 -5.43 19.40
C ALA A 404 35.02 -5.05 18.80
N GLU A 405 35.54 -5.89 17.92
CA GLU A 405 36.78 -5.59 17.20
C GLU A 405 36.56 -4.46 16.19
N PRO A 406 37.52 -3.52 16.03
CA PRO A 406 37.39 -2.40 15.09
C PRO A 406 37.05 -2.83 13.65
N LYS A 407 37.58 -3.97 13.19
CA LYS A 407 37.32 -4.54 11.87
C LYS A 407 35.82 -4.75 11.59
N LEU A 408 34.99 -5.01 12.61
CA LEU A 408 33.54 -5.18 12.43
C LEU A 408 32.85 -3.91 11.96
N MET A 409 33.39 -2.73 12.28
CA MET A 409 32.88 -1.46 11.77
C MET A 409 33.23 -1.27 10.28
N ASP A 410 34.41 -1.73 9.85
CA ASP A 410 34.79 -1.69 8.42
C ASP A 410 33.93 -2.64 7.60
N ASP A 411 33.67 -3.85 8.13
CA ASP A 411 32.76 -4.83 7.51
C ASP A 411 31.33 -4.27 7.41
N LEU A 412 30.87 -3.56 8.45
CA LEU A 412 29.57 -2.91 8.45
C LEU A 412 29.49 -1.79 7.39
N ALA A 413 30.54 -0.99 7.24
CA ALA A 413 30.64 0.05 6.20
C ALA A 413 30.58 -0.55 4.80
N ALA A 414 31.28 -1.67 4.58
CA ALA A 414 31.23 -2.39 3.31
C ALA A 414 29.80 -2.93 2.99
N LEU A 415 29.09 -3.42 4.01
CA LEU A 415 27.68 -3.86 3.85
C LEU A 415 26.76 -2.66 3.58
N THR A 416 27.00 -1.50 4.21
CA THR A 416 26.22 -0.28 3.93
C THR A 416 26.31 0.08 2.45
N LYS A 417 27.51 0.05 1.88
CA LYS A 417 27.72 0.28 0.44
C LYS A 417 26.95 -0.72 -0.44
N LYS A 418 26.92 -2.01 -0.05
CA LYS A 418 26.12 -3.01 -0.79
C LYS A 418 24.62 -2.72 -0.74
N VAL A 419 24.10 -2.19 0.37
CA VAL A 419 22.70 -1.77 0.46
C VAL A 419 22.44 -0.59 -0.48
N GLU A 420 23.32 0.41 -0.52
CA GLU A 420 23.23 1.56 -1.45
C GLU A 420 23.29 1.12 -2.92
N GLU A 421 24.14 0.15 -3.25
CA GLU A 421 24.21 -0.45 -4.59
C GLU A 421 22.91 -1.17 -4.96
N ALA A 422 22.27 -1.85 -4.01
CA ALA A 422 20.98 -2.48 -4.22
C ALA A 422 19.85 -1.46 -4.44
N GLU A 423 19.89 -0.31 -3.76
CA GLU A 423 18.93 0.79 -3.98
C GLU A 423 19.04 1.40 -5.39
N VAL A 424 20.25 1.46 -5.95
CA VAL A 424 20.43 1.88 -7.35
C VAL A 424 19.65 0.97 -8.29
N LYS A 425 19.65 -0.35 -8.04
CA LYS A 425 18.88 -1.32 -8.86
C LYS A 425 17.37 -1.11 -8.74
N ILE A 426 16.87 -0.71 -7.56
CA ILE A 426 15.44 -0.37 -7.40
C ILE A 426 15.11 0.85 -8.25
N ARG A 427 15.93 1.90 -8.19
CA ARG A 427 15.73 3.12 -8.99
C ARG A 427 15.77 2.83 -10.49
N GLU A 428 16.68 1.96 -10.94
CA GLU A 428 16.73 1.54 -12.35
C GLU A 428 15.44 0.80 -12.75
N ALA A 429 14.96 -0.14 -11.92
CA ALA A 429 13.71 -0.84 -12.16
C ALA A 429 12.49 0.11 -12.17
N ALA A 430 12.53 1.19 -11.41
CA ALA A 430 11.46 2.19 -11.30
C ALA A 430 11.53 3.30 -12.36
N LYS A 431 12.47 3.27 -13.30
CA LYS A 431 12.51 4.25 -14.39
C LYS A 431 11.34 4.06 -15.35
N PRO A 432 10.51 5.09 -15.59
CA PRO A 432 9.47 5.01 -16.61
C PRO A 432 10.03 4.68 -17.99
N GLN A 433 9.28 3.87 -18.74
CA GLN A 433 9.65 3.42 -20.09
C GLN A 433 8.60 3.88 -21.09
N ASN A 434 9.02 4.16 -22.31
CA ASN A 434 8.09 4.42 -23.41
C ASN A 434 7.44 3.10 -23.84
N LEU A 435 6.12 3.00 -23.73
CA LEU A 435 5.37 1.78 -24.01
C LEU A 435 4.45 1.98 -25.20
N HIS A 436 4.41 0.99 -26.09
CA HIS A 436 3.49 0.96 -27.22
C HIS A 436 2.15 0.34 -26.80
N PHE A 437 1.05 1.02 -27.16
CA PHE A 437 -0.32 0.59 -26.90
C PHE A 437 -1.04 0.35 -28.22
N GLU A 438 -1.76 -0.76 -28.32
CA GLU A 438 -2.66 -1.06 -29.42
C GLU A 438 -4.05 -1.44 -28.88
N ILE A 439 -5.08 -0.88 -29.49
CA ILE A 439 -6.49 -1.20 -29.26
C ILE A 439 -7.05 -1.72 -30.56
N VAL A 440 -7.25 -3.04 -30.62
CA VAL A 440 -7.58 -3.77 -31.85
C VAL A 440 -9.02 -4.29 -31.77
N LEU A 441 -9.82 -3.95 -32.79
CA LEU A 441 -11.20 -4.47 -32.91
C LEU A 441 -11.17 -6.01 -33.04
N VAL A 442 -11.87 -6.70 -32.11
CA VAL A 442 -12.04 -8.13 -32.22
C VAL A 442 -13.15 -8.43 -33.23
N SER A 443 -12.80 -8.99 -34.38
CA SER A 443 -13.79 -9.42 -35.36
C SER A 443 -14.73 -10.47 -34.77
N LYS A 444 -16.03 -10.27 -34.86
CA LYS A 444 -16.98 -11.36 -34.59
C LYS A 444 -16.65 -12.50 -35.55
N LYS A 445 -16.25 -13.67 -35.00
CA LYS A 445 -16.17 -14.91 -35.78
C LYS A 445 -17.56 -15.38 -36.12
#